data_c9435d603d1c0e8cc673b5584e18303d
#
_entry.id   c9435d603d1c0e8cc673b5584e18303d
#
_cell.length_a   1.000
_cell.length_b   1.000
_cell.length_c   1.000
_cell.angle_alpha   90.00
_cell.angle_beta   90.00
_cell.angle_gamma   90.00
#
_symmetry.space_group_name_H-M   'P 1'
#
loop_
_entity.id
_entity.type
_entity.pdbx_description
1 polymer ?
#
loop_
_entity_poly.entity_id
_entity_poly.type
_entity_poly.pdbx_seq_one_letter_code
_entity_poly.pdbx_strand_id
1 'polypeptide(L)'
;MKKHTLTIAILFLWSSSVFPQEPVKFSTKQTRELWEVCSESFRTRRPEITQDVYFPVCDCYVDHIRSNYVPEVMDSMTPVASDKLAQELKNECNPKTKEDFT
;
A
#
# COMPACT_ATOMS: atom_id res chain seq x y z
N MET A 1 25.93 15.10 -46.91
CA MET A 1 25.42 13.77 -46.98
C MET A 1 25.52 13.03 -45.72
N LYS A 2 26.70 12.89 -45.23
CA LYS A 2 26.88 12.14 -44.01
C LYS A 2 26.28 12.78 -42.79
N LYS A 3 26.09 14.07 -42.87
CA LYS A 3 25.54 14.80 -41.73
C LYS A 3 24.14 14.39 -41.40
N HIS A 4 23.42 13.95 -42.38
CA HIS A 4 22.02 13.55 -42.12
C HIS A 4 21.94 12.34 -41.22
N THR A 5 22.89 11.47 -41.37
CA THR A 5 22.89 10.25 -40.55
C THR A 5 23.06 10.55 -39.08
N LEU A 6 23.91 11.51 -38.78
CA LEU A 6 24.16 11.87 -37.39
C LEU A 6 22.92 12.45 -36.73
N THR A 7 22.19 13.23 -37.50
CA THR A 7 20.99 13.83 -36.95
C THR A 7 19.97 12.78 -36.55
N ILE A 8 19.86 11.76 -37.36
CA ILE A 8 18.91 10.69 -37.08
C ILE A 8 19.30 9.94 -35.81
N ALA A 9 20.58 9.74 -35.64
CA ALA A 9 21.05 9.04 -34.45
C ALA A 9 20.67 9.76 -33.17
N ILE A 10 20.76 11.07 -33.21
CA ILE A 10 20.41 11.86 -32.04
C ILE A 10 18.94 11.71 -31.67
N LEU A 11 18.11 11.65 -32.67
CA LEU A 11 16.69 11.50 -32.44
C LEU A 11 16.38 10.19 -31.76
N PHE A 12 17.09 9.16 -32.12
CA PHE A 12 16.89 7.87 -31.46
C PHE A 12 17.22 7.90 -29.98
N LEU A 13 18.29 8.62 -29.68
CA LEU A 13 18.67 8.73 -28.28
C LEU A 13 17.57 9.38 -27.44
N TRP A 14 16.94 10.36 -28.04
CA TRP A 14 15.84 11.01 -27.32
C TRP A 14 14.69 10.07 -27.10
N SER A 15 14.39 9.25 -28.07
CA SER A 15 13.28 8.33 -27.93
C SER A 15 13.50 7.33 -26.84
N SER A 16 14.75 6.94 -26.62
CA SER A 16 15.04 5.90 -25.66
C SER A 16 15.20 6.43 -24.26
N SER A 17 15.02 7.70 -24.04
CA SER A 17 15.17 8.26 -22.71
C SER A 17 13.88 8.24 -21.93
N VAL A 18 12.99 7.36 -22.27
CA VAL A 18 11.75 7.21 -21.52
C VAL A 18 12.09 6.54 -20.20
N PHE A 19 11.66 7.15 -19.14
CA PHE A 19 11.92 6.61 -17.80
C PHE A 19 10.95 5.51 -17.48
N PRO A 20 11.41 4.48 -16.77
CA PRO A 20 10.48 3.48 -16.30
C PRO A 20 9.49 4.12 -15.33
N GLN A 21 8.26 3.75 -15.50
CA GLN A 21 7.20 4.26 -14.65
C GLN A 21 7.25 3.53 -13.34
N GLU A 22 7.38 4.27 -12.27
CA GLU A 22 7.30 3.67 -10.95
C GLU A 22 5.84 3.37 -10.62
N PRO A 23 5.59 2.31 -9.87
CA PRO A 23 4.22 2.04 -9.45
C PRO A 23 3.68 3.22 -8.65
N VAL A 24 2.41 3.49 -8.84
CA VAL A 24 1.75 4.58 -8.13
C VAL A 24 1.64 4.19 -6.67
N LYS A 25 2.21 4.99 -5.81
CA LYS A 25 2.17 4.74 -4.38
C LYS A 25 0.96 5.41 -3.77
N PHE A 26 0.66 5.01 -2.55
CA PHE A 26 -0.45 5.61 -1.83
C PHE A 26 -0.14 7.07 -1.55
N SER A 27 -1.09 7.93 -1.86
CA SER A 27 -1.01 9.34 -1.52
C SER A 27 -1.24 9.51 -0.02
N THR A 28 -0.99 10.71 0.46
CA THR A 28 -1.29 11.03 1.86
C THR A 28 -2.76 10.81 2.17
N LYS A 29 -3.62 11.22 1.25
CA LYS A 29 -5.05 11.05 1.43
C LYS A 29 -5.43 9.57 1.49
N GLN A 30 -4.89 8.77 0.58
CA GLN A 30 -5.17 7.35 0.55
C GLN A 30 -4.63 6.65 1.79
N THR A 31 -3.45 7.06 2.25
CA THR A 31 -2.88 6.53 3.47
C THR A 31 -3.78 6.82 4.67
N ARG A 32 -4.30 8.03 4.72
CA ARG A 32 -5.20 8.41 5.80
C ARG A 32 -6.49 7.61 5.75
N GLU A 33 -7.00 7.34 4.56
CA GLU A 33 -8.20 6.52 4.41
C GLU A 33 -7.99 5.10 4.90
N LEU A 34 -6.83 4.53 4.61
CA LEU A 34 -6.51 3.21 5.13
C LEU A 34 -6.55 3.20 6.65
N TRP A 35 -5.96 4.22 7.24
CA TRP A 35 -5.90 4.31 8.68
C TRP A 35 -7.28 4.50 9.28
N GLU A 36 -8.11 5.29 8.66
CA GLU A 36 -9.46 5.52 9.13
C GLU A 36 -10.29 4.25 9.08
N VAL A 37 -10.17 3.50 8.00
CA VAL A 37 -10.90 2.24 7.89
C VAL A 37 -10.50 1.29 9.00
N CYS A 38 -9.21 1.20 9.27
CA CYS A 38 -8.72 0.33 10.31
C CYS A 38 -9.24 0.77 11.68
N SER A 39 -9.07 2.05 12.00
CA SER A 39 -9.45 2.53 13.33
C SER A 39 -10.96 2.46 13.53
N GLU A 40 -11.72 2.75 12.49
CA GLU A 40 -13.17 2.66 12.59
C GLU A 40 -13.63 1.23 12.77
N SER A 41 -12.96 0.29 12.13
CA SER A 41 -13.29 -1.12 12.31
C SER A 41 -13.11 -1.55 13.76
N PHE A 42 -12.05 -1.09 14.40
CA PHE A 42 -11.87 -1.39 15.81
C PHE A 42 -12.96 -0.75 16.65
N ARG A 43 -13.27 0.51 16.40
CA ARG A 43 -14.28 1.20 17.19
C ARG A 43 -15.64 0.55 17.09
N THR A 44 -15.99 0.04 15.92
CA THR A 44 -17.31 -0.53 15.73
C THR A 44 -17.39 -2.00 16.09
N ARG A 45 -16.34 -2.77 15.85
CA ARG A 45 -16.37 -4.22 16.06
C ARG A 45 -15.80 -4.66 17.38
N ARG A 46 -14.86 -3.90 17.89
CA ARG A 46 -14.18 -4.24 19.14
C ARG A 46 -14.09 -3.00 20.02
N PRO A 47 -15.23 -2.46 20.44
CA PRO A 47 -15.20 -1.21 21.22
C PRO A 47 -14.51 -1.35 22.56
N GLU A 48 -14.30 -2.57 23.03
CA GLU A 48 -13.59 -2.79 24.28
C GLU A 48 -12.09 -2.54 24.16
N ILE A 49 -11.56 -2.52 22.94
CA ILE A 49 -10.14 -2.27 22.71
C ILE A 49 -9.92 -0.76 22.62
N THR A 50 -9.02 -0.25 23.43
CA THR A 50 -8.79 1.18 23.50
C THR A 50 -7.84 1.65 22.41
N GLN A 51 -7.80 2.97 22.21
CA GLN A 51 -7.00 3.56 21.14
C GLN A 51 -5.52 3.28 21.29
N ASP A 52 -5.01 3.32 22.50
CA ASP A 52 -3.60 3.08 22.72
C ASP A 52 -3.20 1.67 22.33
N VAL A 53 -4.15 0.75 22.25
CA VAL A 53 -3.87 -0.61 21.81
C VAL A 53 -3.99 -0.73 20.29
N TYR A 54 -5.07 -0.20 19.71
CA TYR A 54 -5.26 -0.46 18.28
C TYR A 54 -4.54 0.53 17.38
N PHE A 55 -4.12 1.70 17.88
CA PHE A 55 -3.38 2.64 17.04
C PHE A 55 -2.09 2.01 16.49
N PRO A 56 -1.26 1.39 17.32
CA PRO A 56 -0.06 0.72 16.78
C PRO A 56 -0.39 -0.39 15.79
N VAL A 57 -1.49 -1.09 16.01
CA VAL A 57 -1.90 -2.14 15.08
C VAL A 57 -2.29 -1.53 13.73
N CYS A 58 -3.04 -0.43 13.76
CA CYS A 58 -3.42 0.23 12.52
C CYS A 58 -2.22 0.82 11.81
N ASP A 59 -1.26 1.36 12.55
CA ASP A 59 -0.02 1.83 11.94
C ASP A 59 0.68 0.69 11.21
N CYS A 60 0.74 -0.48 11.82
CA CYS A 60 1.37 -1.64 11.21
C CYS A 60 0.61 -2.07 9.96
N TYR A 61 -0.71 -2.11 10.03
CA TYR A 61 -1.54 -2.47 8.89
C TYR A 61 -1.29 -1.55 7.71
N VAL A 62 -1.31 -0.24 7.97
CA VAL A 62 -1.12 0.75 6.92
C VAL A 62 0.27 0.63 6.33
N ASP A 63 1.28 0.46 7.14
CA ASP A 63 2.65 0.30 6.67
C ASP A 63 2.79 -0.94 5.80
N HIS A 64 2.20 -2.04 6.22
CA HIS A 64 2.27 -3.28 5.45
C HIS A 64 1.61 -3.11 4.08
N ILE A 65 0.44 -2.50 4.05
CA ILE A 65 -0.29 -2.31 2.81
C ILE A 65 0.49 -1.39 1.89
N ARG A 66 0.99 -0.29 2.42
CA ARG A 66 1.72 0.67 1.60
C ARG A 66 3.01 0.08 1.04
N SER A 67 3.63 -0.81 1.78
CA SER A 67 4.91 -1.40 1.37
C SER A 67 4.74 -2.51 0.35
N ASN A 68 3.61 -3.18 0.35
CA ASN A 68 3.44 -4.39 -0.44
C ASN A 68 2.36 -4.31 -1.51
N TYR A 69 1.56 -3.26 -1.50
CA TYR A 69 0.43 -3.12 -2.42
C TYR A 69 0.40 -1.73 -3.02
N VAL A 70 -0.33 -1.57 -4.11
CA VAL A 70 -0.59 -0.27 -4.72
C VAL A 70 -2.09 -0.03 -4.68
N PRO A 71 -2.52 1.25 -4.78
CA PRO A 71 -3.95 1.56 -4.65
C PRO A 71 -4.84 0.81 -5.62
N GLU A 72 -4.39 0.62 -6.86
CA GLU A 72 -5.22 -0.07 -7.84
C GLU A 72 -5.52 -1.50 -7.43
N VAL A 73 -4.54 -2.16 -6.83
CA VAL A 73 -4.75 -3.53 -6.37
C VAL A 73 -5.76 -3.57 -5.26
N MET A 74 -5.69 -2.59 -4.34
CA MET A 74 -6.64 -2.53 -3.25
C MET A 74 -8.05 -2.30 -3.75
N ASP A 75 -8.19 -1.45 -4.75
CA ASP A 75 -9.52 -1.10 -5.28
C ASP A 75 -10.18 -2.25 -6.02
N SER A 76 -9.40 -3.13 -6.59
CA SER A 76 -9.93 -4.23 -7.39
C SER A 76 -9.76 -5.58 -6.72
N MET A 77 -9.57 -5.59 -5.42
CA MET A 77 -9.27 -6.80 -4.69
C MET A 77 -10.47 -7.75 -4.67
N THR A 78 -10.22 -9.01 -5.01
CA THR A 78 -11.24 -10.03 -4.96
C THR A 78 -11.44 -10.49 -3.52
N PRO A 79 -12.55 -11.16 -3.21
CA PRO A 79 -12.73 -11.71 -1.86
C PRO A 79 -11.60 -12.63 -1.42
N VAL A 80 -11.08 -13.45 -2.35
CA VAL A 80 -9.98 -14.35 -2.02
C VAL A 80 -8.73 -13.56 -1.69
N ALA A 81 -8.41 -12.54 -2.49
CA ALA A 81 -7.25 -11.70 -2.23
C ALA A 81 -7.43 -10.91 -0.95
N SER A 82 -8.64 -10.48 -0.66
CA SER A 82 -8.93 -9.76 0.57
C SER A 82 -8.70 -10.64 1.79
N ASP A 83 -9.14 -11.89 1.72
CA ASP A 83 -8.91 -12.83 2.80
C ASP A 83 -7.42 -13.08 3.01
N LYS A 84 -6.69 -13.19 1.92
CA LYS A 84 -5.25 -13.38 2.01
C LYS A 84 -4.58 -12.20 2.68
N LEU A 85 -4.98 -11.00 2.30
CA LEU A 85 -4.43 -9.80 2.93
C LEU A 85 -4.75 -9.79 4.42
N ALA A 86 -5.98 -10.14 4.78
CA ALA A 86 -6.36 -10.19 6.18
C ALA A 86 -5.47 -11.15 6.97
N GLN A 87 -5.14 -12.29 6.37
CA GLN A 87 -4.24 -13.24 7.01
C GLN A 87 -2.84 -12.66 7.17
N GLU A 88 -2.35 -11.98 6.14
CA GLU A 88 -1.04 -11.34 6.21
C GLU A 88 -0.99 -10.32 7.34
N LEU A 89 -2.00 -9.47 7.41
CA LEU A 89 -2.05 -8.45 8.44
C LEU A 89 -2.11 -9.08 9.83
N LYS A 90 -2.86 -10.14 9.95
CA LYS A 90 -2.96 -10.84 11.21
C LYS A 90 -1.62 -11.40 11.64
N ASN A 91 -0.89 -11.98 10.69
CA ASN A 91 0.39 -12.60 11.00
C ASN A 91 1.47 -11.56 11.28
N GLU A 92 1.43 -10.45 10.57
CA GLU A 92 2.48 -9.44 10.68
C GLU A 92 2.25 -8.48 11.81
N CYS A 93 1.01 -8.10 12.03
CA CYS A 93 0.69 -6.96 12.88
C CYS A 93 0.00 -7.32 14.17
N ASN A 94 -0.60 -8.50 14.25
CA ASN A 94 -1.19 -8.87 15.52
C ASN A 94 -0.10 -9.07 16.54
N PRO A 95 -0.29 -8.57 17.72
CA PRO A 95 0.74 -8.72 18.75
C PRO A 95 0.98 -10.17 19.08
N LYS A 96 2.20 -10.44 19.37
CA LYS A 96 2.55 -11.76 19.85
C LYS A 96 1.87 -12.03 21.16
N THR A 97 1.57 -11.00 21.86
CA THR A 97 0.87 -11.09 23.14
C THR A 97 -0.61 -11.00 22.88
N LYS A 98 -1.23 -12.13 22.77
CA LYS A 98 -2.66 -12.17 22.53
C LYS A 98 -3.47 -11.50 23.61
N GLU A 99 -2.88 -11.39 24.76
CA GLU A 99 -3.52 -10.74 25.88
C GLU A 99 -3.94 -9.33 25.56
N ASP A 100 -3.23 -8.70 24.63
CA ASP A 100 -3.55 -7.32 24.28
C ASP A 100 -4.91 -7.21 23.61
N PHE A 101 -5.43 -8.31 23.11
CA PHE A 101 -6.69 -8.30 22.38
C PHE A 101 -7.79 -9.11 23.03
N THR A 102 -7.49 -9.79 24.08
CA THR A 102 -8.48 -10.63 24.74
C THR A 102 -8.91 -10.07 26.08
#